data_c670334bbb3cb2d72e15cf1579f19937
#
_entry.id   c670334bbb3cb2d72e15cf1579f19937
#
_cell.length_a   1.000
_cell.length_b   1.000
_cell.length_c   1.000
_cell.angle_alpha   90.00
_cell.angle_beta   90.00
_cell.angle_gamma   90.00
#
_symmetry.space_group_name_H-M   'P 1'
#
loop_
_entity.id
_entity.type
_entity.pdbx_description
1 polymer ?
#
loop_
_entity_poly.entity_id
_entity_poly.type
_entity_poly.pdbx_seq_one_letter_code
_entity_poly.pdbx_strand_id
1 'polypeptide(L)'
;MLGAAIGWALYSIYLLNWKSKFSLMGRFTLIAFFGFISLFPFYILEESLFFNTKFNSTFLAWVLFAAISPGIIAFSLYTKVQRYLGASLTGFTLYLFAVYGAIFGIILFEEMLLPFHYYGGALVFAGVYIARKIKTI
;
A
#
# COMPACT_ATOMS: atom_id res chain seq x y z
N MET A 1 9.64 6.36 -7.49
CA MET A 1 9.63 5.31 -6.45
C MET A 1 10.14 5.81 -5.09
N LEU A 2 11.32 6.43 -4.97
CA LEU A 2 11.86 6.92 -3.68
C LEU A 2 10.92 7.91 -2.95
N GLY A 3 10.34 8.88 -3.67
CA GLY A 3 9.39 9.84 -3.07
C GLY A 3 8.16 9.19 -2.46
N ALA A 4 7.61 8.14 -3.11
CA ALA A 4 6.49 7.39 -2.58
C ALA A 4 6.88 6.61 -1.30
N ALA A 5 8.07 6.03 -1.25
CA ALA A 5 8.57 5.32 -0.08
C ALA A 5 8.77 6.27 1.12
N ILE A 6 9.35 7.45 0.89
CA ILE A 6 9.52 8.49 1.91
C ILE A 6 8.14 8.98 2.39
N GLY A 7 7.23 9.28 1.47
CA GLY A 7 5.87 9.69 1.80
C GLY A 7 5.13 8.66 2.65
N TRP A 8 5.26 7.37 2.30
CA TRP A 8 4.68 6.27 3.08
C TRP A 8 5.28 6.15 4.48
N ALA A 9 6.61 6.28 4.60
CA ALA A 9 7.29 6.23 5.90
C ALA A 9 6.83 7.38 6.81
N LEU A 10 6.82 8.61 6.31
CA LEU A 10 6.33 9.78 7.04
C LEU A 10 4.87 9.60 7.45
N TYR A 11 4.01 9.20 6.52
CA TYR A 11 2.60 8.91 6.80
C TYR A 11 2.45 7.91 7.94
N SER A 12 3.18 6.79 7.90
CA SER A 12 3.11 5.74 8.92
C SER A 12 3.53 6.23 10.31
N ILE A 13 4.57 7.07 10.39
CA ILE A 13 5.04 7.66 11.65
C ILE A 13 4.02 8.67 12.19
N TYR A 14 3.51 9.56 11.34
CA TYR A 14 2.50 10.54 11.73
C TYR A 14 1.19 9.87 12.18
N LEU A 15 0.74 8.85 11.45
CA LEU A 15 -0.49 8.12 11.79
C LEU A 15 -0.41 7.46 13.18
N LEU A 16 0.75 6.92 13.54
CA LEU A 16 0.97 6.28 14.84
C LEU A 16 0.95 7.32 15.98
N ASN A 17 1.60 8.46 15.78
CA ASN A 17 1.78 9.49 16.79
C ASN A 17 0.62 10.49 16.86
N TRP A 18 -0.28 10.46 15.91
CA TRP A 18 -1.38 11.42 15.82
C TRP A 18 -2.43 11.17 16.89
N LYS A 19 -2.37 11.96 17.95
CA LYS A 19 -3.40 12.03 18.99
C LYS A 19 -4.61 12.78 18.43
N SER A 20 -5.64 12.07 18.01
CA SER A 20 -6.85 12.66 17.46
C SER A 20 -8.07 12.11 18.17
N LYS A 21 -9.09 12.97 18.34
CA LYS A 21 -10.41 12.60 18.87
C LYS A 21 -11.23 11.77 17.87
N PHE A 22 -10.84 11.77 16.60
CA PHE A 22 -11.55 11.02 15.56
C PHE A 22 -11.32 9.52 15.69
N SER A 23 -12.36 8.75 15.39
CA SER A 23 -12.26 7.30 15.25
C SER A 23 -11.29 6.93 14.12
N LEU A 24 -10.86 5.67 14.09
CA LEU A 24 -9.99 5.16 13.01
C LEU A 24 -10.59 5.41 11.62
N MET A 25 -11.88 5.10 11.49
CA MET A 25 -12.61 5.32 10.23
C MET A 25 -12.72 6.81 9.89
N GLY A 26 -12.99 7.67 10.87
CA GLY A 26 -13.06 9.12 10.65
C GLY A 26 -11.75 9.70 10.13
N ARG A 27 -10.60 9.25 10.67
CA ARG A 27 -9.27 9.66 10.14
C ARG A 27 -9.05 9.17 8.72
N PHE A 28 -9.40 7.92 8.44
CA PHE A 28 -9.27 7.36 7.11
C PHE A 28 -10.11 8.14 6.10
N THR A 29 -11.36 8.46 6.44
CA THR A 29 -12.26 9.24 5.59
C THR A 29 -11.68 10.63 5.30
N LEU A 30 -11.14 11.32 6.31
CA LEU A 30 -10.51 12.63 6.12
C LEU A 30 -9.29 12.54 5.19
N ILE A 31 -8.41 11.55 5.41
CA ILE A 31 -7.22 11.35 4.56
C ILE A 31 -7.62 11.06 3.12
N ALA A 32 -8.60 10.17 2.92
CA ALA A 32 -9.10 9.84 1.58
C ALA A 32 -9.73 11.06 0.90
N PHE A 33 -10.50 11.87 1.63
CA PHE A 33 -11.13 13.09 1.11
C PHE A 33 -10.10 14.14 0.68
N PHE A 34 -9.11 14.43 1.52
CA PHE A 34 -8.05 15.36 1.15
C PHE A 34 -7.14 14.80 0.05
N GLY A 35 -6.88 13.50 0.03
CA GLY A 35 -6.19 12.81 -1.05
C GLY A 35 -6.91 12.97 -2.38
N PHE A 36 -8.23 12.77 -2.39
CA PHE A 36 -9.07 12.99 -3.57
C PHE A 36 -8.99 14.43 -4.07
N ILE A 37 -9.14 15.43 -3.18
CA ILE A 37 -9.03 16.85 -3.56
C ILE A 37 -7.66 17.16 -4.15
N SER A 38 -6.58 16.63 -3.56
CA SER A 38 -5.21 16.86 -4.03
C SER A 38 -4.93 16.23 -5.39
N LEU A 39 -5.50 15.06 -5.67
CA LEU A 39 -5.28 14.34 -6.93
C LEU A 39 -6.21 14.83 -8.06
N PHE A 40 -7.33 15.43 -7.72
CA PHE A 40 -8.34 15.85 -8.69
C PHE A 40 -7.81 16.80 -9.79
N PRO A 41 -7.00 17.85 -9.49
CA PRO A 41 -6.42 18.70 -10.53
C PRO A 41 -5.49 17.93 -11.47
N PHE A 42 -4.70 16.99 -10.94
CA PHE A 42 -3.80 16.18 -11.75
C PHE A 42 -4.57 15.24 -12.68
N TYR A 43 -5.66 14.66 -12.21
CA TYR A 43 -6.56 13.86 -13.03
C TYR A 43 -7.12 14.65 -14.22
N ILE A 44 -7.59 15.89 -13.98
CA ILE A 44 -8.11 16.74 -15.08
C ILE A 44 -7.03 17.02 -16.12
N LEU A 45 -5.80 17.33 -15.68
CA LEU A 45 -4.69 17.59 -16.58
C LEU A 45 -4.31 16.34 -17.39
N GLU A 46 -4.25 15.18 -16.75
CA GLU A 46 -3.92 13.92 -17.40
C GLU A 46 -4.98 13.51 -18.43
N GLU A 47 -6.26 13.58 -18.07
CA GLU A 47 -7.39 13.26 -18.94
C GLU A 47 -7.41 14.17 -20.17
N SER A 48 -7.11 15.47 -20.02
CA SER A 48 -7.10 16.43 -21.12
C SER A 48 -5.93 16.24 -22.08
N LEU A 49 -4.79 15.68 -21.60
CA LEU A 49 -3.56 15.59 -22.37
C LEU A 49 -3.33 14.20 -22.98
N PHE A 50 -3.75 13.13 -22.31
CA PHE A 50 -3.28 11.78 -22.65
C PHE A 50 -4.36 10.71 -22.77
N PHE A 51 -5.52 10.86 -22.13
CA PHE A 51 -6.50 9.78 -22.01
C PHE A 51 -7.93 10.23 -22.29
N ASN A 52 -8.71 9.28 -22.80
CA ASN A 52 -10.15 9.41 -22.96
C ASN A 52 -10.78 8.24 -22.20
N THR A 53 -10.97 8.43 -20.89
CA THR A 53 -11.44 7.37 -20.00
C THR A 53 -12.87 6.99 -20.33
N LYS A 54 -13.09 5.76 -20.78
CA LYS A 54 -14.43 5.23 -21.06
C LYS A 54 -15.09 4.76 -19.75
N PHE A 55 -16.02 5.54 -19.27
CA PHE A 55 -16.85 5.17 -18.11
C PHE A 55 -17.88 4.10 -18.52
N ASN A 56 -17.57 2.84 -18.29
CA ASN A 56 -18.49 1.73 -18.50
C ASN A 56 -18.74 0.97 -17.19
N SER A 57 -19.68 0.01 -17.20
CA SER A 57 -20.02 -0.78 -16.02
C SER A 57 -18.84 -1.58 -15.47
N THR A 58 -17.97 -2.07 -16.36
CA THR A 58 -16.76 -2.81 -15.98
C THR A 58 -15.77 -1.90 -15.26
N PHE A 59 -15.55 -0.68 -15.76
CA PHE A 59 -14.72 0.32 -15.09
C PHE A 59 -15.25 0.62 -13.68
N LEU A 60 -16.57 0.88 -13.56
CA LEU A 60 -17.19 1.16 -12.27
C LEU A 60 -17.05 -0.02 -11.30
N ALA A 61 -17.22 -1.26 -11.76
CA ALA A 61 -17.03 -2.45 -10.95
C ALA A 61 -15.59 -2.56 -10.41
N TRP A 62 -14.58 -2.31 -11.25
CA TRP A 62 -13.18 -2.31 -10.81
C TRP A 62 -12.86 -1.20 -9.83
N VAL A 63 -13.40 0.00 -10.04
CA VAL A 63 -13.24 1.13 -9.10
C VAL A 63 -13.86 0.80 -7.74
N LEU A 64 -15.07 0.25 -7.71
CA LEU A 64 -15.74 -0.17 -6.47
C LEU A 64 -14.98 -1.29 -5.77
N PHE A 65 -14.51 -2.29 -6.52
CA PHE A 65 -13.67 -3.35 -5.96
C PHE A 65 -12.40 -2.79 -5.33
N ALA A 66 -11.68 -1.89 -6.03
CA ALA A 66 -10.47 -1.27 -5.53
C ALA A 66 -10.72 -0.35 -4.32
N ALA A 67 -11.84 0.34 -4.28
CA ALA A 67 -12.21 1.17 -3.13
C ALA A 67 -12.54 0.34 -1.88
N ILE A 68 -13.26 -0.75 -2.03
CA ILE A 68 -13.73 -1.57 -0.91
C ILE A 68 -12.63 -2.52 -0.41
N SER A 69 -12.06 -3.34 -1.30
CA SER A 69 -11.13 -4.40 -0.92
C SER A 69 -9.79 -3.86 -0.43
N PRO A 70 -8.92 -3.26 -1.23
CA PRO A 70 -7.67 -2.69 -0.72
C PRO A 70 -7.88 -1.34 -0.01
N GLY A 71 -8.86 -0.54 -0.41
CA GLY A 71 -9.10 0.78 0.19
C GLY A 71 -9.61 0.68 1.62
N ILE A 72 -10.78 0.11 1.83
CA ILE A 72 -11.41 0.11 3.15
C ILE A 72 -10.92 -1.08 3.99
N ILE A 73 -11.00 -2.31 3.47
CA ILE A 73 -10.74 -3.51 4.26
C ILE A 73 -9.27 -3.64 4.60
N ALA A 74 -8.40 -3.68 3.60
CA ALA A 74 -6.97 -3.92 3.82
C ALA A 74 -6.34 -2.77 4.62
N PHE A 75 -6.72 -1.53 4.33
CA PHE A 75 -6.19 -0.37 5.04
C PHE A 75 -6.64 -0.31 6.50
N SER A 76 -7.89 -0.69 6.79
CA SER A 76 -8.39 -0.79 8.16
C SER A 76 -7.65 -1.87 8.96
N LEU A 77 -7.40 -3.03 8.35
CA LEU A 77 -6.63 -4.10 8.95
C LEU A 77 -5.18 -3.68 9.17
N TYR A 78 -4.54 -3.07 8.18
CA TYR A 78 -3.18 -2.54 8.30
C TYR A 78 -3.05 -1.57 9.48
N THR A 79 -3.97 -0.63 9.62
CA THR A 79 -3.94 0.36 10.70
C THR A 79 -4.16 -0.29 12.07
N LYS A 80 -5.01 -1.31 12.18
CA LYS A 80 -5.16 -2.09 13.42
C LYS A 80 -3.86 -2.81 13.77
N VAL A 81 -3.27 -3.52 12.82
CA VAL A 81 -2.00 -4.24 13.01
C VAL A 81 -0.89 -3.28 13.43
N GLN A 82 -0.81 -2.10 12.80
CA GLN A 82 0.18 -1.08 13.13
C GLN A 82 0.05 -0.57 14.57
N ARG A 83 -1.16 -0.49 15.11
CA ARG A 83 -1.37 -0.10 16.52
C ARG A 83 -0.89 -1.15 17.50
N TYR A 84 -1.00 -2.44 17.17
CA TYR A 84 -0.56 -3.54 18.02
C TYR A 84 0.93 -3.81 17.91
N LEU A 85 1.48 -3.82 16.69
CA LEU A 85 2.86 -4.20 16.42
C LEU A 85 3.83 -3.00 16.32
N GLY A 86 3.28 -1.79 16.16
CA GLY A 86 4.06 -0.59 15.85
C GLY A 86 4.42 -0.46 14.37
N ALA A 87 4.85 0.74 13.96
CA ALA A 87 5.12 1.06 12.55
C ALA A 87 6.23 0.20 11.94
N SER A 88 7.29 -0.06 12.69
CA SER A 88 8.46 -0.82 12.21
C SER A 88 8.10 -2.27 11.85
N LEU A 89 7.45 -3.02 12.77
CA LEU A 89 7.07 -4.41 12.50
C LEU A 89 6.00 -4.52 11.43
N THR A 90 5.05 -3.59 11.40
CA THR A 90 4.04 -3.55 10.34
C THR A 90 4.66 -3.22 9.00
N GLY A 91 5.71 -2.37 8.96
CA GLY A 91 6.45 -2.10 7.73
C GLY A 91 7.07 -3.35 7.10
N PHE A 92 7.49 -4.33 7.90
CA PHE A 92 8.03 -5.59 7.37
C PHE A 92 6.97 -6.41 6.61
N THR A 93 5.69 -6.29 6.96
CA THR A 93 4.63 -6.99 6.22
C THR A 93 4.51 -6.50 4.78
N LEU A 94 4.93 -5.25 4.49
CA LEU A 94 4.93 -4.71 3.13
C LEU A 94 5.94 -5.42 2.21
N TYR A 95 7.04 -5.92 2.75
CA TYR A 95 8.00 -6.72 1.95
C TYR A 95 7.41 -8.05 1.49
N LEU A 96 6.45 -8.60 2.24
CA LEU A 96 5.74 -9.81 1.85
C LEU A 96 4.87 -9.60 0.60
N PHE A 97 4.44 -8.36 0.32
CA PHE A 97 3.71 -8.07 -0.92
C PHE A 97 4.51 -8.40 -2.17
N ALA A 98 5.83 -8.17 -2.16
CA ALA A 98 6.68 -8.53 -3.29
C ALA A 98 6.70 -10.05 -3.50
N VAL A 99 6.74 -10.83 -2.42
CA VAL A 99 6.74 -12.29 -2.47
C VAL A 99 5.38 -12.81 -2.93
N TYR A 100 4.29 -12.33 -2.34
CA TYR A 100 2.94 -12.72 -2.76
C TYR A 100 2.64 -12.27 -4.19
N GLY A 101 3.07 -11.07 -4.59
CA GLY A 101 2.94 -10.57 -5.96
C GLY A 101 3.61 -11.50 -6.96
N ALA A 102 4.83 -11.97 -6.69
CA ALA A 102 5.53 -12.93 -7.54
C ALA A 102 4.79 -14.28 -7.59
N ILE A 103 4.31 -14.80 -6.45
CA ILE A 103 3.55 -16.05 -6.39
C ILE A 103 2.25 -15.94 -7.22
N PHE A 104 1.50 -14.86 -7.05
CA PHE A 104 0.27 -14.65 -7.82
C PHE A 104 0.54 -14.39 -9.31
N GLY A 105 1.65 -13.70 -9.65
CA GLY A 105 2.10 -13.52 -11.03
C GLY A 105 2.31 -14.86 -11.73
N ILE A 106 2.96 -15.79 -11.05
CA ILE A 106 3.18 -17.15 -11.58
C ILE A 106 1.87 -17.92 -11.71
N ILE A 107 1.05 -17.94 -10.68
CA ILE A 107 -0.17 -18.78 -10.64
C ILE A 107 -1.28 -18.25 -11.56
N LEU A 108 -1.46 -16.91 -11.61
CA LEU A 108 -2.58 -16.30 -12.32
C LEU A 108 -2.22 -15.84 -13.74
N PHE A 109 -0.96 -15.47 -13.97
CA PHE A 109 -0.52 -14.91 -15.25
C PHE A 109 0.54 -15.77 -15.95
N GLU A 110 0.83 -16.96 -15.41
CA GLU A 110 1.81 -17.92 -15.97
C GLU A 110 3.20 -17.26 -16.18
N GLU A 111 3.56 -16.29 -15.33
CA GLU A 111 4.83 -15.58 -15.43
C GLU A 111 6.00 -16.54 -15.11
N MET A 112 7.07 -16.46 -15.90
CA MET A 112 8.26 -17.26 -15.66
C MET A 112 9.10 -16.68 -14.52
N LEU A 113 9.55 -17.54 -13.61
CA LEU A 113 10.50 -17.18 -12.57
C LEU A 113 11.87 -16.89 -13.19
N LEU A 114 12.23 -15.62 -13.20
CA LEU A 114 13.55 -15.17 -13.63
C LEU A 114 14.53 -15.17 -12.44
N PRO A 115 15.84 -15.31 -12.67
CA PRO A 115 16.85 -15.39 -11.60
C PRO A 115 16.78 -14.25 -10.59
N PHE A 116 16.40 -13.05 -11.02
CA PHE A 116 16.27 -11.89 -10.12
C PHE A 116 15.16 -12.05 -9.06
N HIS A 117 14.14 -12.85 -9.31
CA HIS A 117 13.10 -13.13 -8.31
C HIS A 117 13.66 -13.92 -7.13
N TYR A 118 14.55 -14.88 -7.39
CA TYR A 118 15.22 -15.65 -6.35
C TYR A 118 16.18 -14.80 -5.53
N TYR A 119 17.03 -14.01 -6.20
CA TYR A 119 17.97 -13.11 -5.51
C TYR A 119 17.22 -12.01 -4.73
N GLY A 120 16.20 -11.39 -5.32
CA GLY A 120 15.38 -10.38 -4.66
C GLY A 120 14.65 -10.94 -3.44
N GLY A 121 14.02 -12.11 -3.57
CA GLY A 121 13.37 -12.80 -2.48
C GLY A 121 14.33 -13.14 -1.34
N ALA A 122 15.50 -13.70 -1.65
CA ALA A 122 16.52 -14.01 -0.65
C ALA A 122 17.00 -12.77 0.10
N LEU A 123 17.22 -11.64 -0.59
CA LEU A 123 17.61 -10.37 0.03
C LEU A 123 16.52 -9.81 0.94
N VAL A 124 15.25 -9.91 0.54
CA VAL A 124 14.10 -9.48 1.37
C VAL A 124 14.06 -10.32 2.66
N PHE A 125 14.11 -11.64 2.58
CA PHE A 125 14.10 -12.50 3.76
C PHE A 125 15.30 -12.29 4.66
N ALA A 126 16.50 -12.13 4.10
CA ALA A 126 17.70 -11.80 4.87
C ALA A 126 17.55 -10.45 5.59
N GLY A 127 17.08 -9.42 4.91
CA GLY A 127 16.82 -8.10 5.49
C GLY A 127 15.83 -8.14 6.64
N VAL A 128 14.71 -8.83 6.47
CA VAL A 128 13.69 -9.01 7.53
C VAL A 128 14.25 -9.77 8.73
N TYR A 129 15.05 -10.83 8.49
CA TYR A 129 15.68 -11.60 9.54
C TYR A 129 16.66 -10.77 10.37
N ILE A 130 17.55 -10.02 9.72
CA ILE A 130 18.52 -9.14 10.38
C ILE A 130 17.81 -8.06 11.20
N ALA A 131 16.81 -7.40 10.60
CA ALA A 131 16.08 -6.35 11.25
C ALA A 131 15.29 -6.82 12.50
N ARG A 132 14.79 -8.06 12.49
CA ARG A 132 14.13 -8.68 13.64
C ARG A 132 15.13 -8.92 14.79
N LYS A 133 16.35 -9.37 14.48
CA LYS A 133 17.37 -9.69 15.48
C LYS A 133 17.86 -8.43 16.21
N ILE A 134 17.97 -7.29 15.53
CA ILE A 134 18.42 -6.03 16.12
C ILE A 134 17.44 -5.49 17.16
N LYS A 135 16.14 -5.80 17.06
CA LYS A 135 15.11 -5.34 17.99
C LYS A 135 15.03 -6.14 19.30
N THR A 136 15.81 -7.21 19.44
CA THR A 136 15.83 -8.07 20.62
C THR A 136 16.96 -7.70 21.62
N ILE A 137 17.71 -6.62 21.33
CA ILE A 137 18.70 -5.99 22.19
C ILE A 137 18.12 -4.63 22.65
#